data_098fc243a749f844394d0a291354c79c
#
_entry.id   098fc243a749f844394d0a291354c79c
#
_cell.length_a   1.000
_cell.length_b   1.000
_cell.length_c   1.000
_cell.angle_alpha   90.00
_cell.angle_beta   90.00
_cell.angle_gamma   90.00
#
_symmetry.space_group_name_H-M   'P 1'
#
loop_
_entity.id
_entity.type
_entity.pdbx_description
1 polymer ?
#
loop_
_entity_poly.entity_id
_entity_poly.type
_entity_poly.pdbx_seq_one_letter_code
_entity_poly.pdbx_strand_id
1 'polypeptide(L)' 'MPREDRSARLTILIDPRKKALFESLCADEDATPSQVVRRLIRGYIEERTGTPWRPNEERVTRAKRRR' A
#
# COMPACT_ATOMS: atom_id res chain seq x y z
N MET A 1 19.42 -3.25 5.48
CA MET A 1 18.65 -2.24 5.05
C MET A 1 17.20 -2.59 5.05
N PRO A 2 16.41 -1.80 5.60
CA PRO A 2 15.00 -2.12 5.66
C PRO A 2 14.35 -2.05 4.31
N ARG A 3 13.50 -2.98 4.04
CA ARG A 3 12.75 -2.91 2.87
C ARG A 3 11.54 -3.78 3.07
N GLU A 4 10.52 -3.48 2.33
CA GLU A 4 9.29 -4.19 2.43
C GLU A 4 9.45 -5.64 2.05
N ASP A 5 8.86 -6.52 2.82
CA ASP A 5 8.84 -7.93 2.50
C ASP A 5 7.66 -8.15 1.56
N ARG A 6 7.90 -8.62 0.36
CA ARG A 6 6.85 -8.81 -0.62
C ARG A 6 6.47 -10.26 -0.81
N SER A 7 6.56 -11.02 0.27
CA SER A 7 6.26 -12.43 0.18
C SER A 7 4.76 -12.72 0.27
N ALA A 8 3.95 -11.76 0.66
CA ALA A 8 2.52 -11.96 0.74
C ALA A 8 1.84 -11.45 -0.52
N ARG A 9 0.71 -12.04 -0.85
CA ARG A 9 -0.01 -11.68 -2.04
C ARG A 9 -1.39 -11.19 -1.71
N LEU A 10 -1.85 -10.16 -2.40
CA LEU A 10 -3.19 -9.64 -2.24
C LEU A 10 -3.89 -9.72 -3.57
N THR A 11 -5.06 -10.34 -3.59
CA THR A 11 -5.83 -10.48 -4.82
C THR A 11 -7.22 -9.93 -4.60
N ILE A 12 -7.69 -9.09 -5.51
CA ILE A 12 -9.03 -8.56 -5.42
C ILE A 12 -9.68 -8.61 -6.79
N LEU A 13 -11.00 -8.60 -6.78
CA LEU A 13 -11.77 -8.52 -8.01
C LEU A 13 -12.34 -7.11 -8.11
N ILE A 14 -12.33 -6.57 -9.31
CA ILE A 14 -12.72 -5.19 -9.49
C ILE A 14 -13.38 -5.05 -10.85
N ASP A 15 -14.28 -4.10 -10.97
CA ASP A 15 -14.96 -3.82 -12.23
C ASP A 15 -13.94 -3.60 -13.33
N PRO A 16 -14.09 -4.29 -14.49
CA PRO A 16 -13.10 -4.14 -15.57
C PRO A 16 -12.91 -2.70 -16.03
N ARG A 17 -13.97 -1.91 -16.05
CA ARG A 17 -13.86 -0.53 -16.49
C ARG A 17 -13.08 0.30 -15.49
N LYS A 18 -13.27 0.00 -14.21
CA LYS A 18 -12.55 0.70 -13.17
C LYS A 18 -11.08 0.31 -13.22
N LYS A 19 -10.81 -0.96 -13.50
CA LYS A 19 -9.44 -1.42 -13.61
C LYS A 19 -8.73 -0.71 -14.77
N ALA A 20 -9.42 -0.61 -15.91
CA ALA A 20 -8.82 0.03 -17.07
C ALA A 20 -8.52 1.50 -16.82
N LEU A 21 -9.43 2.19 -16.17
CA LEU A 21 -9.21 3.58 -15.83
C LEU A 21 -8.04 3.73 -14.86
N PHE A 22 -8.01 2.86 -13.87
CA PHE A 22 -6.93 2.90 -12.89
C PHE A 22 -5.57 2.70 -13.55
N GLU A 23 -5.49 1.73 -14.47
CA GLU A 23 -4.24 1.47 -15.16
C GLU A 23 -3.83 2.66 -16.03
N SER A 24 -4.81 3.30 -16.66
CA SER A 24 -4.54 4.47 -17.47
C SER A 24 -3.99 5.61 -16.61
N LEU A 25 -4.57 5.82 -15.46
CA LEU A 25 -4.10 6.87 -14.56
C LEU A 25 -2.71 6.57 -14.02
N CYS A 26 -2.42 5.30 -13.77
CA CYS A 26 -1.09 4.92 -13.33
C CYS A 26 -0.06 5.23 -14.42
N ALA A 27 -0.41 4.95 -15.67
CA ALA A 27 0.49 5.23 -16.77
C ALA A 27 0.75 6.72 -16.89
N ASP A 28 -0.26 7.54 -16.64
CA ASP A 28 -0.10 8.97 -16.68
C ASP A 28 0.90 9.44 -15.62
N GLU A 29 1.00 8.72 -14.52
CA GLU A 29 1.95 9.07 -13.46
C GLU A 29 3.28 8.37 -13.68
N ASP A 30 3.39 7.61 -14.74
CA ASP A 30 4.63 6.88 -15.00
C ASP A 30 4.90 5.86 -13.91
N ALA A 31 3.86 5.23 -13.42
CA ALA A 31 3.96 4.25 -12.34
C ALA A 31 3.23 2.98 -12.74
N THR A 32 3.60 1.87 -12.13
CA THR A 32 2.89 0.63 -12.39
C THR A 32 1.70 0.53 -11.45
N PRO A 33 0.68 -0.24 -11.82
CA PRO A 33 -0.46 -0.44 -10.92
C PRO A 33 -0.05 -0.98 -9.56
N SER A 34 0.91 -1.89 -9.54
CA SER A 34 1.37 -2.45 -8.27
C SER A 34 1.99 -1.39 -7.38
N GLN A 35 2.76 -0.49 -7.98
CA GLN A 35 3.37 0.59 -7.20
C GLN A 35 2.32 1.50 -6.60
N VAL A 36 1.30 1.83 -7.40
CA VAL A 36 0.26 2.71 -6.91
C VAL A 36 -0.55 2.04 -5.81
N VAL A 37 -0.87 0.76 -6.01
CA VAL A 37 -1.64 0.04 -4.99
C VAL A 37 -0.87 -0.03 -3.68
N ARG A 38 0.42 -0.33 -3.75
CA ARG A 38 1.21 -0.40 -2.53
C ARG A 38 1.29 0.96 -1.84
N ARG A 39 1.37 2.02 -2.63
CA ARG A 39 1.39 3.37 -2.07
C ARG A 39 0.07 3.71 -1.40
N LEU A 40 -1.04 3.31 -2.02
CA LEU A 40 -2.35 3.56 -1.44
C LEU A 40 -2.54 2.78 -0.14
N ILE A 41 -2.07 1.54 -0.12
CA ILE A 41 -2.18 0.73 1.08
C ILE A 41 -1.36 1.35 2.20
N ARG A 42 -0.16 1.80 1.88
CA ARG A 42 0.66 2.45 2.88
C ARG A 42 -0.03 3.69 3.43
N GLY A 43 -0.60 4.50 2.54
CA GLY A 43 -1.30 5.71 2.98
C GLY A 43 -2.47 5.38 3.88
N TYR A 44 -3.19 4.33 3.53
CA TYR A 44 -4.33 3.93 4.35
C TYR A 44 -3.85 3.49 5.74
N ILE A 45 -2.79 2.70 5.79
CA ILE A 45 -2.26 2.25 7.06
C ILE A 45 -1.81 3.43 7.91
N GLU A 46 -1.09 4.36 7.29
CA GLU A 46 -0.59 5.51 8.02
C GLU A 46 -1.73 6.37 8.54
N GLU A 47 -2.77 6.50 7.74
CA GLU A 47 -3.91 7.29 8.15
C GLU A 47 -4.62 6.66 9.34
N ARG A 48 -4.76 5.34 9.30
CA ARG A 48 -5.48 4.65 10.37
C ARG A 48 -4.68 4.49 11.65
N THR A 49 -3.37 4.35 11.51
CA THR A 49 -2.53 4.15 12.69
C THR A 49 -1.94 5.45 13.22
N GLY A 50 -1.95 6.48 12.39
CA GLY A 50 -1.40 7.76 12.81
C GLY A 50 0.11 7.82 12.82
N THR A 51 0.77 6.81 12.27
CA THR A 51 2.23 6.79 12.21
C THR A 51 2.68 6.37 10.84
N PRO A 52 3.83 6.84 10.38
CA PRO A 52 4.37 6.44 9.09
C PRO A 52 4.68 4.95 9.08
N TRP A 53 4.44 4.33 7.96
CA TRP A 53 4.73 2.91 7.81
C TRP A 53 6.22 2.69 7.68
N ARG A 54 6.75 1.77 8.48
CA ARG A 54 8.15 1.41 8.40
C ARG A 54 8.29 -0.06 8.65
N PRO A 55 8.60 -0.84 7.64
CA PRO A 55 8.61 -2.30 7.77
C PRO A 55 9.44 -2.81 8.92
N ASN A 56 10.58 -2.17 9.15
CA ASN A 56 11.47 -2.65 10.20
C ASN A 56 11.07 -2.18 11.59
N GLU A 57 10.02 -1.39 11.70
CA GLU A 57 9.58 -0.89 12.99
C GLU A 57 8.14 -1.21 13.28
N GLU A 58 7.53 -1.96 12.40
CA GLU A 58 6.11 -2.15 12.53
C GLU A 58 5.69 -2.81 13.82
N ARG A 59 6.46 -3.74 14.33
CA ARG A 59 6.06 -4.39 15.54
C ARG A 59 6.13 -3.46 16.72
N VAL A 60 7.03 -2.53 16.69
CA VAL A 60 7.13 -1.56 17.75
C VAL A 60 5.92 -0.65 17.74
N THR A 61 5.56 -0.23 16.57
CA THR A 61 4.42 0.64 16.39
C THR A 61 3.16 -0.01 16.87
N ARG A 62 3.00 -1.27 16.52
CA ARG A 62 1.83 -1.95 16.89
C ARG A 62 1.71 -2.05 18.37
N ALA A 63 2.82 -2.24 19.00
CA ALA A 63 2.82 -2.41 20.42
C ALA A 63 2.26 -1.21 21.11
N LYS A 64 2.51 -0.06 20.59
CA LYS A 64 2.02 1.04 21.22
C LYS A 64 0.71 1.45 20.83
N ARG A 65 0.27 0.99 19.83
CA ARG A 65 -0.89 1.47 19.45
C ARG A 65 -1.96 1.03 20.14
N ARG A 66 -1.86 0.56 20.47
CA ARG A 66 -2.85 0.35 20.82
C ARG A 66 -3.54 0.98 21.47
N ARG A 67 -3.56 1.66 21.23
CA ARG A 67 -4.25 2.38 21.68
C ARG A 67 -5.11 2.66 21.50
#